data_cc2e40754350713a354992d47e287b5e
#
_entry.id   cc2e40754350713a354992d47e287b5e
#
_cell.length_a   1.000
_cell.length_b   1.000
_cell.length_c   1.000
_cell.angle_alpha   90.00
_cell.angle_beta   90.00
_cell.angle_gamma   90.00
#
_symmetry.space_group_name_H-M   'P 1'
#
loop_
_entity.id
_entity.type
_entity.pdbx_description
1 polymer ?
#
loop_
_entity_poly.entity_id
_entity_poly.type
_entity_poly.pdbx_seq_one_letter_code
_entity_poly.pdbx_strand_id
1 'polypeptide(L)'
;MNRDHFFFHDLSQFPIVTAKHGGAPKGYSASWIREMEMLVDNPQSFVMVVPDMRQEAGHEDRKAMIEWQTTNMPRLKARCRAFIAVEREPAALDKIRKRGEKMAHAFGMPFLAVATPSEAIQCARELLGHSGPGGFVVD
;
A
#
# COMPACT_ATOMS: atom_id res chain seq x y z
N MET A 1 -13.66 -4.23 -11.63
CA MET A 1 -12.94 -4.87 -10.50
C MET A 1 -13.96 -5.22 -9.43
N ASN A 2 -14.01 -6.48 -9.03
CA ASN A 2 -14.99 -6.94 -8.05
C ASN A 2 -14.39 -6.92 -6.64
N ARG A 3 -14.87 -6.00 -5.80
CA ARG A 3 -14.36 -5.82 -4.44
C ARG A 3 -14.57 -7.04 -3.56
N ASP A 4 -15.56 -7.85 -3.84
CA ASP A 4 -15.86 -9.05 -3.05
C ASP A 4 -14.79 -10.13 -3.19
N HIS A 5 -13.92 -10.02 -4.18
CA HIS A 5 -12.84 -10.96 -4.40
C HIS A 5 -11.55 -10.59 -3.66
N PHE A 6 -11.60 -9.54 -2.84
CA PHE A 6 -10.43 -9.07 -2.09
C PHE A 6 -10.57 -9.39 -0.61
N PHE A 7 -9.62 -10.18 -0.09
CA PHE A 7 -9.58 -10.58 1.32
C PHE A 7 -8.41 -9.96 2.07
N PHE A 8 -7.30 -9.69 1.36
CA PHE A 8 -6.08 -9.17 1.96
C PHE A 8 -5.87 -7.70 1.67
N HIS A 9 -6.81 -7.09 0.97
CA HIS A 9 -6.84 -5.67 0.69
C HIS A 9 -8.26 -5.19 0.86
N ASP A 10 -8.44 -4.15 1.66
CA ASP A 10 -9.76 -3.54 1.88
C ASP A 10 -9.95 -2.44 0.85
N LEU A 11 -10.95 -2.60 0.00
CA LEU A 11 -11.28 -1.66 -1.07
C LEU A 11 -12.52 -0.82 -0.77
N SER A 12 -12.99 -0.83 0.48
CA SER A 12 -14.20 -0.08 0.85
C SER A 12 -14.04 1.42 0.63
N GLN A 13 -12.81 1.93 0.63
CA GLN A 13 -12.52 3.33 0.38
C GLN A 13 -11.70 3.54 -0.89
N PHE A 14 -11.82 2.59 -1.84
CA PHE A 14 -11.07 2.70 -3.10
C PHE A 14 -11.27 4.09 -3.72
N PRO A 15 -10.23 4.78 -4.20
CA PRO A 15 -8.90 4.28 -4.52
C PRO A 15 -7.88 4.29 -3.37
N ILE A 16 -8.32 4.38 -2.13
CA ILE A 16 -7.46 4.13 -0.99
C ILE A 16 -7.60 2.65 -0.64
N VAL A 17 -6.51 1.90 -0.75
CA VAL A 17 -6.49 0.46 -0.51
C VAL A 17 -5.76 0.21 0.81
N THR A 18 -6.42 -0.48 1.73
CA THR A 18 -5.84 -0.76 3.05
C THR A 18 -5.45 -2.23 3.15
N ALA A 19 -4.19 -2.49 3.42
CA ALA A 19 -3.70 -3.86 3.61
C ALA A 19 -4.29 -4.45 4.89
N LYS A 20 -4.74 -5.71 4.83
CA LYS A 20 -5.35 -6.38 5.97
C LYS A 20 -5.04 -7.87 5.98
N HIS A 21 -3.78 -8.22 6.15
CA HIS A 21 -3.34 -9.60 6.14
C HIS A 21 -2.92 -10.14 7.51
N GLY A 22 -3.23 -9.42 8.58
CA GLY A 22 -2.98 -9.88 9.93
C GLY A 22 -3.80 -11.13 10.22
N GLY A 23 -3.16 -12.19 10.75
CA GLY A 23 -3.83 -13.44 11.05
C GLY A 23 -4.08 -14.32 9.83
N ALA A 24 -3.55 -13.97 8.67
CA ALA A 24 -3.71 -14.77 7.47
C ALA A 24 -3.02 -16.14 7.62
N PRO A 25 -3.60 -17.20 7.06
CA PRO A 25 -3.00 -18.53 7.17
C PRO A 25 -1.73 -18.62 6.33
N LYS A 26 -0.86 -19.55 6.73
CA LYS A 26 0.37 -19.81 5.97
C LYS A 26 0.02 -20.15 4.52
N GLY A 27 0.77 -19.58 3.59
CA GLY A 27 0.54 -19.81 2.16
C GLY A 27 -0.37 -18.78 1.52
N TYR A 28 -0.77 -17.75 2.25
CA TYR A 28 -1.71 -16.75 1.73
C TYR A 28 -1.12 -15.86 0.64
N SER A 29 0.21 -15.87 0.46
CA SER A 29 0.86 -14.98 -0.50
C SER A 29 0.34 -15.15 -1.93
N ALA A 30 -0.04 -16.38 -2.33
CA ALA A 30 -0.59 -16.61 -3.65
C ALA A 30 -1.87 -15.80 -3.88
N SER A 31 -2.75 -15.76 -2.88
CA SER A 31 -3.97 -14.97 -2.95
C SER A 31 -3.68 -13.47 -2.90
N TRP A 32 -2.73 -13.07 -2.07
CA TRP A 32 -2.29 -11.68 -1.98
C TRP A 32 -1.79 -11.19 -3.34
N ILE A 33 -0.95 -12.01 -4.00
CA ILE A 33 -0.40 -11.67 -5.31
C ILE A 33 -1.51 -11.55 -6.34
N ARG A 34 -2.48 -12.46 -6.33
CA ARG A 34 -3.61 -12.40 -7.25
C ARG A 34 -4.38 -11.10 -7.09
N GLU A 35 -4.58 -10.67 -5.84
CA GLU A 35 -5.25 -9.39 -5.58
C GLU A 35 -4.43 -8.21 -6.08
N MET A 36 -3.12 -8.23 -5.88
CA MET A 36 -2.24 -7.18 -6.39
C MET A 36 -2.26 -7.13 -7.93
N GLU A 37 -2.31 -8.28 -8.59
CA GLU A 37 -2.42 -8.32 -10.05
C GLU A 37 -3.70 -7.61 -10.51
N MET A 38 -4.81 -7.84 -9.82
CA MET A 38 -6.06 -7.16 -10.15
C MET A 38 -5.96 -5.65 -9.95
N LEU A 39 -5.28 -5.22 -8.89
CA LEU A 39 -5.11 -3.79 -8.63
C LEU A 39 -4.27 -3.10 -9.70
N VAL A 40 -3.15 -3.72 -10.11
CA VAL A 40 -2.27 -3.09 -11.11
C VAL A 40 -2.85 -3.18 -12.53
N ASP A 41 -3.75 -4.12 -12.79
CA ASP A 41 -4.42 -4.22 -14.08
C ASP A 41 -5.58 -3.23 -14.21
N ASN A 42 -6.08 -2.70 -13.10
CA ASN A 42 -7.14 -1.70 -13.12
C ASN A 42 -6.54 -0.36 -13.56
N PRO A 43 -7.19 0.35 -14.50
CA PRO A 43 -6.62 1.61 -15.00
C PRO A 43 -6.60 2.76 -13.99
N GLN A 44 -7.36 2.67 -12.91
CA GLN A 44 -7.41 3.73 -11.91
C GLN A 44 -6.24 3.66 -10.94
N SER A 45 -5.59 4.80 -10.69
CA SER A 45 -4.52 4.89 -9.70
C SER A 45 -5.06 4.72 -8.28
N PHE A 46 -4.22 4.24 -7.39
CA PHE A 46 -4.61 4.03 -5.99
C PHE A 46 -3.44 4.35 -5.06
N VAL A 47 -3.72 4.42 -3.77
CA VAL A 47 -2.71 4.55 -2.72
C VAL A 47 -2.87 3.35 -1.78
N MET A 48 -1.76 2.74 -1.41
CA MET A 48 -1.75 1.61 -0.48
C MET A 48 -1.44 2.08 0.93
N VAL A 49 -2.34 1.79 1.87
CA VAL A 49 -2.14 2.09 3.28
C VAL A 49 -1.88 0.78 4.01
N VAL A 50 -0.80 0.74 4.81
CA VAL A 50 -0.44 -0.43 5.61
C VAL A 50 -0.60 -0.04 7.08
N PRO A 51 -1.74 -0.40 7.70
CA PRO A 51 -2.07 0.10 9.05
C PRO A 51 -1.25 -0.51 10.17
N ASP A 52 -0.61 -1.64 9.92
CA ASP A 52 0.23 -2.28 10.94
C ASP A 52 1.42 -2.97 10.29
N MET A 53 2.57 -2.35 10.40
CA MET A 53 3.82 -2.90 9.85
C MET A 53 4.35 -4.10 10.63
N ARG A 54 3.74 -4.39 11.80
CA ARG A 54 4.13 -5.54 12.62
C ARG A 54 3.31 -6.78 12.32
N GLN A 55 2.44 -6.73 11.32
CA GLN A 55 1.74 -7.93 10.87
C GLN A 55 2.76 -8.93 10.39
N GLU A 56 2.68 -10.15 10.94
CA GLU A 56 3.66 -11.16 10.64
C GLU A 56 3.20 -12.03 9.48
N ALA A 57 4.08 -12.16 8.50
CA ALA A 57 3.93 -13.17 7.46
C ALA A 57 5.00 -14.22 7.69
N GLY A 58 4.72 -15.47 7.33
CA GLY A 58 5.73 -16.51 7.34
C GLY A 58 6.86 -16.14 6.37
N HIS A 59 8.03 -16.72 6.58
CA HIS A 59 9.20 -16.40 5.75
C HIS A 59 8.93 -16.60 4.26
N GLU A 60 8.29 -17.73 3.91
CA GLU A 60 8.01 -18.05 2.52
C GLU A 60 7.02 -17.05 1.90
N ASP A 61 5.97 -16.69 2.65
CA ASP A 61 4.98 -15.74 2.16
C ASP A 61 5.60 -14.36 1.97
N ARG A 62 6.41 -13.91 2.93
CA ARG A 62 7.07 -12.62 2.83
C ARG A 62 8.00 -12.57 1.63
N LYS A 63 8.77 -13.64 1.44
CA LYS A 63 9.68 -13.73 0.30
C LYS A 63 8.94 -13.64 -1.03
N ALA A 64 7.86 -14.37 -1.16
CA ALA A 64 7.05 -14.37 -2.38
C ALA A 64 6.47 -12.98 -2.66
N MET A 65 5.96 -12.29 -1.63
CA MET A 65 5.38 -10.96 -1.79
C MET A 65 6.45 -9.94 -2.18
N ILE A 66 7.63 -10.00 -1.58
CA ILE A 66 8.73 -9.10 -1.90
C ILE A 66 9.22 -9.34 -3.32
N GLU A 67 9.35 -10.60 -3.73
CA GLU A 67 9.76 -10.94 -5.09
C GLU A 67 8.77 -10.40 -6.11
N TRP A 68 7.47 -10.56 -5.85
CA TRP A 68 6.45 -10.04 -6.75
C TRP A 68 6.56 -8.51 -6.87
N GLN A 69 6.69 -7.81 -5.75
CA GLN A 69 6.80 -6.36 -5.75
C GLN A 69 8.04 -5.90 -6.52
N THR A 70 9.17 -6.53 -6.30
CA THR A 70 10.41 -6.16 -6.97
C THR A 70 10.32 -6.40 -8.48
N THR A 71 9.80 -7.56 -8.87
CA THR A 71 9.67 -7.93 -10.28
C THR A 71 8.68 -7.02 -11.01
N ASN A 72 7.62 -6.62 -10.33
CA ASN A 72 6.53 -5.86 -10.93
C ASN A 72 6.55 -4.37 -10.58
N MET A 73 7.68 -3.87 -10.08
CA MET A 73 7.76 -2.47 -9.65
C MET A 73 7.34 -1.48 -10.74
N PRO A 74 7.75 -1.63 -12.01
CA PRO A 74 7.29 -0.69 -13.05
C PRO A 74 5.77 -0.67 -13.22
N ARG A 75 5.12 -1.84 -13.14
CA ARG A 75 3.66 -1.91 -13.22
C ARG A 75 3.02 -1.30 -11.98
N LEU A 76 3.59 -1.62 -10.81
CA LEU A 76 3.07 -1.16 -9.53
C LEU A 76 3.11 0.37 -9.44
N LYS A 77 4.26 0.97 -9.73
CA LYS A 77 4.37 2.43 -9.60
C LYS A 77 3.58 3.17 -10.69
N ALA A 78 3.21 2.52 -11.79
CA ALA A 78 2.34 3.13 -12.78
C ALA A 78 0.93 3.34 -12.25
N ARG A 79 0.51 2.57 -11.25
CA ARG A 79 -0.84 2.63 -10.68
C ARG A 79 -0.85 3.10 -9.24
N CYS A 80 0.10 2.65 -8.43
CA CYS A 80 0.17 2.98 -7.01
C CYS A 80 0.93 4.28 -6.81
N ARG A 81 0.27 5.29 -6.24
CA ARG A 81 0.86 6.61 -6.03
C ARG A 81 1.82 6.64 -4.86
N ALA A 82 1.58 5.80 -3.86
CA ALA A 82 2.45 5.73 -2.69
C ALA A 82 2.06 4.55 -1.81
N PHE A 83 3.01 4.10 -0.99
CA PHE A 83 2.74 3.24 0.16
C PHE A 83 2.84 4.12 1.40
N ILE A 84 1.84 4.02 2.28
CA ILE A 84 1.78 4.79 3.51
C ILE A 84 1.65 3.82 4.68
N ALA A 85 2.69 3.75 5.50
CA ALA A 85 2.69 2.92 6.70
C ALA A 85 2.18 3.72 7.89
N VAL A 86 1.51 3.07 8.83
CA VAL A 86 1.06 3.69 10.08
C VAL A 86 1.84 3.07 11.22
N GLU A 87 2.47 3.90 12.04
CA GLU A 87 3.20 3.44 13.21
C GLU A 87 3.13 4.48 14.31
N ARG A 88 2.57 4.11 15.45
CA ARG A 88 2.34 5.03 16.57
C ARG A 88 3.57 5.30 17.41
N GLU A 89 4.45 4.32 17.53
CA GLU A 89 5.61 4.42 18.38
C GLU A 89 6.67 5.31 17.73
N PRO A 90 7.09 6.43 18.35
CA PRO A 90 7.93 7.43 17.69
C PRO A 90 9.27 6.90 17.17
N ALA A 91 9.95 6.05 17.94
CA ALA A 91 11.24 5.52 17.49
C ALA A 91 11.07 4.58 16.31
N ALA A 92 10.03 3.73 16.34
CA ALA A 92 9.73 2.83 15.23
C ALA A 92 9.31 3.62 13.99
N LEU A 93 8.51 4.67 14.18
CA LEU A 93 8.09 5.54 13.09
C LEU A 93 9.30 6.18 12.40
N ASP A 94 10.26 6.66 13.17
CA ASP A 94 11.47 7.26 12.63
C ASP A 94 12.25 6.26 11.77
N LYS A 95 12.38 5.03 12.25
CA LYS A 95 13.06 3.96 11.50
C LYS A 95 12.35 3.64 10.20
N ILE A 96 11.02 3.56 10.24
CA ILE A 96 10.22 3.27 9.05
C ILE A 96 10.36 4.40 8.04
N ARG A 97 10.36 5.65 8.49
CA ARG A 97 10.55 6.80 7.62
C ARG A 97 11.90 6.77 6.90
N LYS A 98 12.95 6.47 7.65
CA LYS A 98 14.30 6.39 7.07
C LYS A 98 14.41 5.27 6.04
N ARG A 99 13.82 4.12 6.36
CA ARG A 99 13.80 3.00 5.41
C ARG A 99 12.99 3.36 4.17
N GLY A 100 11.85 4.03 4.38
CA GLY A 100 11.00 4.48 3.29
C GLY A 100 11.69 5.43 2.34
N GLU A 101 12.51 6.35 2.86
CA GLU A 101 13.28 7.26 2.02
C GLU A 101 14.24 6.51 1.10
N LYS A 102 14.91 5.49 1.65
CA LYS A 102 15.81 4.67 0.85
C LYS A 102 15.06 3.89 -0.22
N MET A 103 13.90 3.33 0.13
CA MET A 103 13.09 2.57 -0.82
C MET A 103 12.54 3.49 -1.91
N ALA A 104 12.10 4.69 -1.54
CA ALA A 104 11.58 5.65 -2.51
C ALA A 104 12.67 6.02 -3.52
N HIS A 105 13.88 6.23 -3.03
CA HIS A 105 15.01 6.55 -3.90
C HIS A 105 15.33 5.38 -4.84
N ALA A 106 15.33 4.17 -4.30
CA ALA A 106 15.70 2.98 -5.08
C ALA A 106 14.65 2.63 -6.14
N PHE A 107 13.37 2.79 -5.84
CA PHE A 107 12.29 2.31 -6.71
C PHE A 107 11.55 3.44 -7.43
N GLY A 108 11.78 4.70 -7.06
CA GLY A 108 11.12 5.81 -7.71
C GLY A 108 9.65 5.96 -7.35
N MET A 109 9.24 5.45 -6.19
CA MET A 109 7.86 5.54 -5.70
C MET A 109 7.88 5.97 -4.23
N PRO A 110 7.00 6.90 -3.82
CA PRO A 110 6.98 7.33 -2.43
C PRO A 110 6.63 6.21 -1.45
N PHE A 111 7.44 6.08 -0.39
CA PHE A 111 7.17 5.22 0.74
C PHE A 111 7.14 6.13 1.96
N LEU A 112 5.95 6.34 2.50
CA LEU A 112 5.71 7.31 3.56
C LEU A 112 5.31 6.61 4.84
N ALA A 113 5.44 7.29 5.98
CA ALA A 113 4.99 6.75 7.24
C ALA A 113 4.41 7.86 8.09
N VAL A 114 3.30 7.57 8.75
CA VAL A 114 2.58 8.51 9.59
C VAL A 114 2.21 7.84 10.91
N ALA A 115 1.82 8.66 11.89
CA ALA A 115 1.58 8.17 13.25
C ALA A 115 0.18 7.58 13.44
N THR A 116 -0.80 8.02 12.67
CA THR A 116 -2.21 7.62 12.87
C THR A 116 -2.89 7.22 11.56
N PRO A 117 -3.93 6.37 11.64
CA PRO A 117 -4.73 6.05 10.45
C PRO A 117 -5.39 7.28 9.80
N SER A 118 -5.83 8.26 10.60
CA SER A 118 -6.40 9.50 10.06
C SER A 118 -5.41 10.24 9.19
N GLU A 119 -4.17 10.35 9.65
CA GLU A 119 -3.13 11.00 8.87
C GLU A 119 -2.85 10.25 7.57
N ALA A 120 -2.90 8.91 7.60
CA ALA A 120 -2.70 8.10 6.42
C ALA A 120 -3.79 8.37 5.37
N ILE A 121 -5.04 8.43 5.79
CA ILE A 121 -6.16 8.69 4.90
C ILE A 121 -6.06 10.10 4.30
N GLN A 122 -5.74 11.09 5.13
CA GLN A 122 -5.58 12.46 4.64
C GLN A 122 -4.45 12.55 3.62
N CYS A 123 -3.31 11.95 3.93
CA CYS A 123 -2.16 11.92 3.03
C CYS A 123 -2.52 11.23 1.70
N ALA A 124 -3.24 10.11 1.78
CA ALA A 124 -3.67 9.39 0.60
C ALA A 124 -4.58 10.24 -0.29
N ARG A 125 -5.51 10.97 0.31
CA ARG A 125 -6.40 11.85 -0.44
C ARG A 125 -5.63 12.96 -1.16
N GLU A 126 -4.64 13.54 -0.50
CA GLU A 126 -3.81 14.57 -1.11
C GLU A 126 -3.02 14.03 -2.30
N LEU A 127 -2.48 12.82 -2.16
CA LEU A 127 -1.72 12.20 -3.24
C LEU A 127 -2.59 11.80 -4.43
N LEU A 128 -3.85 11.51 -4.17
CA LEU A 128 -4.78 11.13 -5.23
C LEU A 128 -5.42 12.33 -5.90
N GLY A 129 -5.38 13.45 -5.20
CA GLY A 129 -5.94 14.58 -5.56
C GLY A 129 -6.13 15.59 -6.12
N HIS A 130 -6.17 15.35 -5.71
CA HIS A 130 -6.48 16.05 -5.76
C HIS A 130 -6.49 16.83 -6.57
N SER A 131 -6.65 16.83 -6.75
CA SER A 131 -6.78 17.19 -7.27
C SER A 131 -7.50 17.43 -7.58
N GLY A 132 -7.81 17.57 -7.59
CA GLY A 132 -8.61 17.69 -7.69
C GLY A 132 -9.10 17.75 -7.73
N PRO A 133 -9.44 18.09 -7.93
CA PRO A 133 -10.22 18.16 -7.80
C PRO A 133 -10.54 17.92 -7.66
N GLY A 134 -10.58 18.16 -7.94
CA GLY A 134 -11.03 17.89 -7.56
C GLY A 134 -10.86 17.59 -7.63
N GLY A 135 -10.68 17.88 -8.02
CA GLY A 135 -10.61 17.39 -7.72
C GLY A 135 -10.12 17.32 -7.88
N PHE A 136 -10.19 17.60 -8.08
CA PHE A 136 -9.93 17.52 -7.87
C PHE A 136 -9.85 18.20 -7.90
N VAL A 137 -10.00 18.69 -8.23
CA VAL A 137 -10.09 19.10 -7.92
C VAL A 137 -10.10 19.55 -7.79
N VAL A 138 -10.24 19.94 -8.09
CA VAL A 138 -10.38 20.17 -7.66
C VAL A 138 -10.47 20.43 -7.52
N ASP A 139 -10.62 20.65 -7.74
CA ASP A 139 -10.80 20.74 -7.29
C ASP A 139 -10.88 20.89 -7.12
#